data_da42b4ce9151288025a5282101aaf601
#
_entry.id   da42b4ce9151288025a5282101aaf601
#
_cell.length_a   1.000
_cell.length_b   1.000
_cell.length_c   1.000
_cell.angle_alpha   90.00
_cell.angle_beta   90.00
_cell.angle_gamma   90.00
#
_symmetry.space_group_name_H-M   'P 1'
#
loop_
_entity.id
_entity.type
_entity.pdbx_description
1 polymer ?
#
loop_
_entity_poly.entity_id
_entity_poly.type
_entity_poly.pdbx_seq_one_letter_code
_entity_poly.pdbx_strand_id
1 'polypeptide(L)'
;MLGPSNQQALAFDDDPGALLMAEARAWVADNPDAWESWMGMARSDKVRGRCSAKFYTEAVRRLHRVRIKNAYTPCFARIALERDPELPFRVNRSKADGFTEAVL
;
A
#
# COMPACT_ATOMS: atom_id res chain seq x y z
N MET A 1 29.18 7.15 -17.04
CA MET A 1 28.63 7.01 -16.96
C MET A 1 28.23 6.69 -16.79
N LEU A 2 28.03 6.79 -16.60
CA LEU A 2 27.33 6.43 -16.30
C LEU A 2 26.78 6.37 -16.34
N GLY A 3 26.54 6.49 -16.34
CA GLY A 3 25.68 6.42 -16.19
C GLY A 3 25.21 6.45 -16.26
N PRO A 4 24.96 6.43 -16.53
CA PRO A 4 24.20 6.62 -16.47
C PRO A 4 23.79 6.32 -16.23
N SER A 5 23.70 6.15 -16.09
CA SER A 5 23.19 5.88 -15.76
C SER A 5 22.91 5.95 -15.20
N ASN A 6 23.05 5.81 -14.77
CA ASN A 6 22.48 5.92 -14.02
C ASN A 6 21.88 6.71 -14.00
N GLN A 7 21.70 7.12 -14.51
CA GLN A 7 21.04 8.01 -14.52
C GLN A 7 19.91 7.76 -15.11
N GLN A 8 19.83 7.08 -15.98
CA GLN A 8 18.74 6.74 -16.50
C GLN A 8 17.90 6.15 -15.62
N ALA A 9 18.42 5.55 -14.84
CA ALA A 9 17.65 5.05 -13.81
C ALA A 9 16.87 6.12 -13.25
N LEU A 10 17.34 7.26 -13.35
CA LEU A 10 16.67 8.33 -12.76
C LEU A 10 15.36 8.59 -13.34
N ALA A 11 15.21 8.34 -14.58
CA ALA A 11 13.99 8.68 -15.23
C ALA A 11 12.83 8.01 -14.59
N PHE A 12 12.93 6.78 -14.21
CA PHE A 12 11.77 6.23 -13.64
C PHE A 12 11.71 6.44 -12.17
N ASP A 13 12.77 6.91 -11.61
CA ASP A 13 12.71 7.27 -10.23
C ASP A 13 11.86 8.48 -10.05
N ASP A 14 11.55 9.16 -11.12
CA ASP A 14 10.72 10.32 -11.02
C ASP A 14 9.26 9.97 -10.93
N ASP A 15 8.91 8.73 -11.03
CA ASP A 15 7.52 8.33 -10.90
C ASP A 15 7.14 8.32 -9.43
N PRO A 16 6.34 9.27 -8.99
CA PRO A 16 6.00 9.37 -7.58
C PRO A 16 5.24 8.15 -7.08
N GLY A 17 4.48 7.53 -7.96
CA GLY A 17 3.73 6.35 -7.56
C GLY A 17 4.64 5.18 -7.27
N ALA A 18 5.64 4.97 -8.12
CA ALA A 18 6.58 3.88 -7.91
C ALA A 18 7.41 4.11 -6.66
N LEU A 19 7.79 5.35 -6.43
CA LEU A 19 8.58 5.68 -5.27
C LEU A 19 7.78 5.45 -4.01
N LEU A 20 6.52 5.85 -4.02
CA LEU A 20 5.67 5.68 -2.87
C LEU A 20 5.44 4.21 -2.58
N MET A 21 5.27 3.39 -3.61
CA MET A 21 5.12 1.96 -3.41
C MET A 21 6.37 1.36 -2.79
N ALA A 22 7.54 1.80 -3.24
CA ALA A 22 8.79 1.30 -2.68
C ALA A 22 8.91 1.66 -1.22
N GLU A 23 8.51 2.87 -0.85
CA GLU A 23 8.53 3.30 0.54
C GLU A 23 7.56 2.48 1.36
N ALA A 24 6.38 2.23 0.84
CA ALA A 24 5.39 1.45 1.57
C ALA A 24 5.87 0.02 1.78
N ARG A 25 6.50 -0.57 0.77
CA ARG A 25 7.03 -1.92 0.92
C ARG A 25 8.14 -1.97 1.97
N ALA A 26 8.96 -0.93 2.01
CA ALA A 26 10.01 -0.86 3.01
C ALA A 26 9.40 -0.74 4.40
N TRP A 27 8.34 0.06 4.53
CA TRP A 27 7.65 0.20 5.80
C TRP A 27 7.12 -1.16 6.28
N VAL A 28 6.51 -1.92 5.36
CA VAL A 28 5.96 -3.23 5.69
C VAL A 28 7.08 -4.16 6.17
N ALA A 29 8.22 -4.12 5.51
CA ALA A 29 9.34 -4.97 5.88
C ALA A 29 9.91 -4.58 7.24
N ASP A 30 9.87 -3.31 7.56
CA ASP A 30 10.42 -2.82 8.82
C ASP A 30 9.45 -2.97 9.98
N ASN A 31 8.18 -3.20 9.71
CA ASN A 31 7.16 -3.28 10.74
C ASN A 31 6.30 -4.54 10.58
N PRO A 32 6.93 -5.71 10.68
CA PRO A 32 6.22 -6.95 10.40
C PRO A 32 5.03 -7.23 11.31
N ASP A 33 5.15 -6.87 12.58
CA ASP A 33 4.05 -7.12 13.50
C ASP A 33 2.85 -6.23 13.20
N ALA A 34 3.14 -4.98 12.89
CA ALA A 34 2.09 -4.05 12.55
C ALA A 34 1.42 -4.48 11.25
N TRP A 35 2.21 -4.93 10.30
CA TRP A 35 1.66 -5.39 9.03
C TRP A 35 0.80 -6.64 9.20
N GLU A 36 1.21 -7.53 10.10
CA GLU A 36 0.42 -8.71 10.36
C GLU A 36 -0.93 -8.35 10.95
N SER A 37 -0.97 -7.35 11.82
CA SER A 37 -2.24 -6.88 12.36
C SER A 37 -3.12 -6.32 11.25
N TRP A 38 -2.53 -5.55 10.36
CA TRP A 38 -3.23 -4.97 9.25
C TRP A 38 -3.83 -6.07 8.35
N MET A 39 -3.01 -7.05 7.99
CA MET A 39 -3.47 -8.15 7.15
C MET A 39 -4.50 -9.02 7.86
N GLY A 40 -4.35 -9.17 9.18
CA GLY A 40 -5.32 -9.95 9.94
C GLY A 40 -6.71 -9.35 9.89
N MET A 41 -6.78 -8.02 9.97
CA MET A 41 -8.07 -7.35 9.87
C MET A 41 -8.65 -7.52 8.47
N ALA A 42 -7.82 -7.43 7.45
CA ALA A 42 -8.29 -7.60 6.09
C ALA A 42 -8.84 -9.01 5.87
N ARG A 43 -8.13 -10.01 6.36
CA ARG A 43 -8.58 -11.38 6.21
C ARG A 43 -9.87 -11.63 6.98
N SER A 44 -9.99 -11.02 8.14
CA SER A 44 -11.18 -11.15 8.93
C SER A 44 -12.39 -10.56 8.21
N ASP A 45 -12.17 -9.45 7.53
CA ASP A 45 -13.25 -8.79 6.80
C ASP A 45 -13.54 -9.42 5.45
N LYS A 46 -12.69 -10.31 5.00
CA LYS A 46 -12.88 -10.97 3.72
C LYS A 46 -14.25 -11.68 3.68
N VAL A 47 -14.60 -12.32 4.78
CA VAL A 47 -15.87 -13.03 4.88
C VAL A 47 -17.03 -12.07 4.79
N ARG A 48 -16.82 -10.85 5.20
CA ARG A 48 -17.88 -9.86 5.19
C ARG A 48 -18.04 -9.22 3.83
N GLY A 49 -17.11 -9.49 2.94
CA GLY A 49 -17.16 -9.00 1.59
C GLY A 49 -16.75 -7.56 1.40
N ARG A 50 -16.01 -7.00 2.37
CA ARG A 50 -15.65 -5.60 2.29
C ARG A 50 -14.47 -5.29 3.18
N CYS A 51 -13.42 -4.79 2.60
CA CYS A 51 -12.22 -4.39 3.31
C CYS A 51 -12.04 -2.89 3.26
N SER A 52 -11.45 -2.33 4.29
CA SER A 52 -11.19 -0.90 4.37
C SER A 52 -9.76 -0.63 4.77
N ALA A 53 -8.94 -0.29 3.80
CA ALA A 53 -7.53 -0.01 4.06
C ALA A 53 -7.38 1.15 5.03
N LYS A 54 -8.23 2.16 4.91
CA LYS A 54 -8.16 3.31 5.78
C LYS A 54 -8.40 2.90 7.24
N PHE A 55 -9.40 2.10 7.48
CA PHE A 55 -9.72 1.66 8.82
C PHE A 55 -8.56 0.88 9.43
N TYR A 56 -7.98 -0.04 8.66
CA TYR A 56 -6.89 -0.87 9.17
C TYR A 56 -5.65 -0.02 9.46
N THR A 57 -5.38 0.97 8.60
CA THR A 57 -4.24 1.84 8.80
C THR A 57 -4.41 2.65 10.10
N GLU A 58 -5.60 3.17 10.33
CA GLU A 58 -5.85 3.93 11.56
C GLU A 58 -5.74 3.03 12.78
N ALA A 59 -6.29 1.83 12.70
CA ALA A 59 -6.24 0.91 13.82
C ALA A 59 -4.80 0.52 14.16
N VAL A 60 -3.99 0.27 13.14
CA VAL A 60 -2.61 -0.12 13.37
C VAL A 60 -1.81 1.03 13.96
N ARG A 61 -2.07 2.25 13.56
CA ARG A 61 -1.40 3.39 14.15
C ARG A 61 -1.59 3.42 15.65
N ARG A 62 -2.81 3.12 16.08
CA ARG A 62 -3.11 3.13 17.51
C ARG A 62 -2.58 1.93 18.23
N LEU A 63 -2.78 0.76 17.66
CA LEU A 63 -2.39 -0.47 18.32
C LEU A 63 -0.89 -0.60 18.48
N HIS A 64 -0.16 -0.24 17.47
CA HIS A 64 1.28 -0.42 17.47
C HIS A 64 2.06 0.86 17.71
N ARG A 65 1.35 1.97 17.81
CA ARG A 65 1.94 3.28 18.03
C ARG A 65 3.03 3.58 17.02
N VAL A 66 2.72 3.30 15.78
CA VAL A 66 3.66 3.54 14.69
C VAL A 66 3.19 4.67 13.81
N ARG A 67 4.12 5.26 13.10
CA ARG A 67 3.79 6.33 12.18
C ARG A 67 3.60 5.74 10.80
N ILE A 68 2.51 6.12 10.17
CA ILE A 68 2.20 5.67 8.84
C ILE A 68 1.73 6.88 8.04
N LYS A 69 2.38 7.15 6.94
CA LYS A 69 1.94 8.26 6.08
C LYS A 69 0.60 7.92 5.47
N ASN A 70 -0.29 8.88 5.40
CA ASN A 70 -1.59 8.66 4.80
C ASN A 70 -1.48 8.15 3.38
N ALA A 71 -0.48 8.61 2.66
CA ALA A 71 -0.31 8.21 1.28
C ALA A 71 0.01 6.73 1.12
N TYR A 72 0.43 6.05 2.18
CA TYR A 72 0.73 4.62 2.09
C TYR A 72 -0.54 3.76 2.07
N THR A 73 -1.66 4.32 2.49
CA THR A 73 -2.88 3.53 2.61
C THR A 73 -3.27 2.80 1.31
N PRO A 74 -3.34 3.48 0.17
CA PRO A 74 -3.66 2.75 -1.06
C PRO A 74 -2.55 1.79 -1.47
N CYS A 75 -1.31 2.08 -1.09
CA CYS A 75 -0.22 1.17 -1.37
C CYS A 75 -0.36 -0.12 -0.58
N PHE A 76 -0.79 0.00 0.67
CA PHE A 76 -1.01 -1.18 1.49
C PHE A 76 -2.10 -2.07 0.90
N ALA A 77 -3.15 -1.47 0.37
CA ALA A 77 -4.21 -2.26 -0.27
C ALA A 77 -3.64 -3.04 -1.45
N ARG A 78 -2.76 -2.42 -2.23
CA ARG A 78 -2.14 -3.11 -3.35
C ARG A 78 -1.24 -4.23 -2.89
N ILE A 79 -0.45 -3.98 -1.87
CA ILE A 79 0.45 -5.01 -1.33
C ILE A 79 -0.37 -6.17 -0.80
N ALA A 80 -1.48 -5.87 -0.14
CA ALA A 80 -2.34 -6.90 0.39
C ALA A 80 -2.95 -7.74 -0.74
N LEU A 81 -3.34 -7.09 -1.82
CA LEU A 81 -3.92 -7.79 -2.95
C LEU A 81 -2.89 -8.67 -3.67
N GLU A 82 -1.62 -8.30 -3.58
CA GLU A 82 -0.57 -9.16 -4.11
C GLU A 82 -0.50 -10.46 -3.33
N ARG A 83 -0.77 -10.40 -2.05
CA ARG A 83 -0.71 -11.57 -1.20
C ARG A 83 -1.99 -12.37 -1.26
N ASP A 84 -3.12 -11.69 -1.36
CA ASP A 84 -4.41 -12.35 -1.43
C ASP A 84 -5.28 -11.57 -2.40
N PRO A 85 -5.27 -11.95 -3.66
CA PRO A 85 -6.02 -11.21 -4.69
C PRO A 85 -7.52 -11.19 -4.49
N GLU A 86 -8.03 -12.04 -3.60
CA GLU A 86 -9.46 -12.10 -3.38
C GLU A 86 -9.97 -11.18 -2.28
N LEU A 87 -9.08 -10.40 -1.68
CA LEU A 87 -9.52 -9.48 -0.64
C LEU A 87 -10.44 -8.44 -1.28
N PRO A 88 -11.60 -8.22 -0.69
CA PRO A 88 -12.61 -7.34 -1.32
C PRO A 88 -12.40 -5.87 -1.00
N PHE A 89 -11.31 -5.32 -1.47
CA PHE A 89 -11.09 -3.90 -1.33
C PHE A 89 -11.85 -3.14 -2.39
N ARG A 90 -12.47 -2.04 -1.99
CA ARG A 90 -13.11 -1.16 -2.90
C ARG A 90 -12.17 -0.04 -3.15
N VAL A 91 -11.95 0.27 -4.40
CA VAL A 91 -11.05 1.35 -4.75
C VAL A 91 -11.85 2.48 -5.32
N ASN A 92 -11.74 3.63 -4.70
CA ASN A 92 -12.46 4.78 -5.17
C ASN A 92 -11.77 5.38 -6.36
N ARG A 93 -12.56 5.78 -7.34
CA ARG A 93 -12.03 6.49 -8.44
C ARG A 93 -11.85 7.87 -8.00
N SER A 94 -10.69 8.38 -8.08
CA SER A 94 -10.50 9.71 -7.63
C SER A 94 -9.72 10.40 -8.68
N LYS A 95 -9.14 11.48 -8.37
CA LYS A 95 -8.40 12.20 -9.32
C LYS A 95 -7.22 11.49 -9.76
N ALA A 96 -6.74 10.58 -9.03
CA ALA A 96 -5.58 9.86 -9.40
C ALA A 96 -5.96 8.65 -10.15
N ASP A 97 -6.89 8.80 -11.02
CA ASP A 97 -7.56 7.70 -11.48
C ASP A 97 -6.93 6.75 -12.34
N GLY A 98 -6.04 7.17 -13.13
CA GLY A 98 -5.37 6.26 -13.93
C GLY A 98 -4.79 5.17 -13.11
N PHE A 99 -4.30 5.57 -11.99
CA PHE A 99 -3.72 4.69 -11.07
C PHE A 99 -4.76 3.87 -10.37
N THR A 100 -5.83 4.49 -9.99
CA THR A 100 -6.88 3.84 -9.27
C THR A 100 -7.53 2.77 -10.08
N GLU A 101 -7.74 3.02 -11.32
CA GLU A 101 -8.38 2.07 -12.14
C GLU A 101 -7.63 0.79 -12.23
N ALA A 102 -6.36 0.85 -12.13
CA ALA A 102 -5.57 -0.35 -12.20
C ALA A 102 -5.84 -1.24 -11.01
N VAL A 103 -6.39 -0.72 -9.98
CA VAL A 103 -6.61 -1.48 -8.78
C VAL A 103 -7.99 -2.07 -8.74
N LEU A 104 -8.85 -1.51 -9.50
CA LEU A 104 -10.18 -2.04 -9.55
C LEU A 104 -10.20 -3.40 -10.19
#